data_e78415050cf4dbe27f84c40da1bd030d
#
_entry.id   e78415050cf4dbe27f84c40da1bd030d
#
_cell.length_a   1.000
_cell.length_b   1.000
_cell.length_c   1.000
_cell.angle_alpha   90.00
_cell.angle_beta   90.00
_cell.angle_gamma   90.00
#
_symmetry.space_group_name_H-M   'P 1'
#
loop_
_entity.id
_entity.type
_entity.pdbx_description
1 polymer ?
#
loop_
_entity_poly.entity_id
_entity_poly.type
_entity_poly.pdbx_seq_one_letter_code
_entity_poly.pdbx_strand_id
1 'polypeptide(L)'
;VDGSRLKLAENIAVTKQVADFAHANDIACEAELGSVMGHEGAGANMDYEEIFRTKKGFTDLGEAKQFAEETKCDWLSVAVGSIHGAIAEGVRNQKKPEARLDIEHIADLSKVTGIPLVLHGGSGINNQCILDGIANGIAKINVGTEIRQTYERTLGETNDVEKARAAVYTRTCEIIRSFRIEGNQEKLCG
;
A
#
# COMPACT_ATOMS: atom_id res chain seq x y z
N VAL A 1 9.24 0.36 8.45
CA VAL A 1 10.26 -0.70 8.31
C VAL A 1 9.78 -1.70 7.28
N ASP A 2 10.55 -1.92 6.21
CA ASP A 2 10.25 -2.96 5.22
C ASP A 2 11.14 -4.19 5.48
N GLY A 3 10.58 -5.16 6.16
CA GLY A 3 11.17 -6.48 6.39
C GLY A 3 10.48 -7.59 5.60
N SER A 4 9.65 -7.27 4.62
CA SER A 4 8.83 -8.22 3.86
C SER A 4 9.61 -9.33 3.13
N ARG A 5 10.91 -9.12 2.91
CA ARG A 5 11.83 -10.12 2.31
C ARG A 5 12.50 -11.05 3.33
N LEU A 6 12.37 -10.74 4.61
CA LEU A 6 12.93 -11.55 5.69
C LEU A 6 11.96 -12.67 6.08
N LYS A 7 12.47 -13.68 6.77
CA LYS A 7 11.60 -14.65 7.45
C LYS A 7 10.85 -13.97 8.58
N LEU A 8 9.66 -14.46 8.90
CA LEU A 8 8.80 -13.84 9.93
C LEU A 8 9.56 -13.50 11.22
N ALA A 9 10.29 -14.44 11.80
CA ALA A 9 11.02 -14.22 13.05
C ALA A 9 12.10 -13.12 12.94
N GLU A 10 12.79 -13.03 11.79
CA GLU A 10 13.79 -12.01 11.52
C GLU A 10 13.12 -10.64 11.32
N ASN A 11 12.00 -10.60 10.58
CA ASN A 11 11.22 -9.38 10.39
C ASN A 11 10.68 -8.85 11.73
N ILE A 12 10.12 -9.73 12.57
CA ILE A 12 9.68 -9.38 13.92
C ILE A 12 10.84 -8.80 14.74
N ALA A 13 11.99 -9.45 14.76
CA ALA A 13 13.13 -9.02 15.57
C ALA A 13 13.64 -7.61 15.16
N VAL A 14 13.78 -7.37 13.85
CA VAL A 14 14.23 -6.07 13.31
C VAL A 14 13.17 -4.99 13.53
N THR A 15 11.92 -5.29 13.20
CA THR A 15 10.80 -4.34 13.35
C THR A 15 10.60 -3.94 14.81
N LYS A 16 10.68 -4.89 15.74
CA LYS A 16 10.59 -4.59 17.17
C LYS A 16 11.68 -3.62 17.63
N GLN A 17 12.92 -3.81 17.21
CA GLN A 17 14.02 -2.89 17.57
C GLN A 17 13.75 -1.46 17.05
N VAL A 18 13.22 -1.35 15.83
CA VAL A 18 12.90 -0.03 15.25
C VAL A 18 11.69 0.59 15.95
N ALA A 19 10.65 -0.19 16.24
CA ALA A 19 9.47 0.29 16.97
C ALA A 19 9.84 0.76 18.38
N ASP A 20 10.63 -0.03 19.13
CA ASP A 20 11.09 0.36 20.48
C ASP A 20 11.90 1.68 20.43
N PHE A 21 12.78 1.85 19.44
CA PHE A 21 13.53 3.09 19.25
C PHE A 21 12.64 4.27 18.86
N ALA A 22 11.69 4.06 17.94
CA ALA A 22 10.75 5.09 17.50
C ALA A 22 9.89 5.58 18.67
N HIS A 23 9.30 4.65 19.43
CA HIS A 23 8.46 4.97 20.59
C HIS A 23 9.22 5.69 21.71
N ALA A 24 10.50 5.36 21.93
CA ALA A 24 11.36 6.09 22.88
C ALA A 24 11.60 7.57 22.46
N ASN A 25 11.28 7.94 21.22
CA ASN A 25 11.40 9.28 20.68
C ASN A 25 10.04 9.89 20.25
N ASP A 26 8.92 9.35 20.74
CA ASP A 26 7.56 9.78 20.38
C ASP A 26 7.27 9.74 18.87
N ILE A 27 7.82 8.74 18.15
CA ILE A 27 7.65 8.55 16.70
C ILE A 27 6.89 7.25 16.46
N ALA A 28 5.85 7.29 15.61
CA ALA A 28 5.13 6.09 15.18
C ALA A 28 5.96 5.23 14.22
N CYS A 29 5.77 3.91 14.28
CA CYS A 29 6.46 2.92 13.46
C CYS A 29 5.46 2.22 12.52
N GLU A 30 5.64 2.41 11.21
CA GLU A 30 4.99 1.60 10.18
C GLU A 30 5.87 0.41 9.81
N ALA A 31 5.27 -0.77 9.70
CA ALA A 31 5.94 -1.99 9.29
C ALA A 31 5.24 -2.67 8.12
N GLU A 32 5.90 -3.61 7.47
CA GLU A 32 5.39 -4.32 6.30
C GLU A 32 5.48 -5.84 6.49
N LEU A 33 4.38 -6.55 6.19
CA LEU A 33 4.27 -8.00 6.21
C LEU A 33 3.51 -8.51 4.99
N GLY A 34 4.04 -9.55 4.36
CA GLY A 34 3.53 -10.07 3.10
C GLY A 34 4.27 -9.48 1.90
N SER A 35 4.08 -10.09 0.75
CA SER A 35 4.78 -9.69 -0.48
C SER A 35 3.80 -9.04 -1.46
N VAL A 36 3.79 -7.71 -1.49
CA VAL A 36 3.05 -6.99 -2.54
C VAL A 36 3.74 -7.25 -3.88
N MET A 37 2.95 -7.71 -4.87
CA MET A 37 3.46 -8.06 -6.19
C MET A 37 4.01 -6.86 -6.95
N GLY A 38 5.01 -7.11 -7.81
CA GLY A 38 5.66 -6.08 -8.63
C GLY A 38 7.09 -5.77 -8.22
N HIS A 39 7.57 -6.28 -7.09
CA HIS A 39 9.00 -6.32 -6.79
C HIS A 39 9.64 -7.54 -7.48
N GLU A 40 10.84 -7.35 -8.03
CA GLU A 40 11.59 -8.40 -8.74
C GLU A 40 11.68 -9.68 -7.90
N GLY A 41 11.15 -10.78 -8.42
CA GLY A 41 11.32 -12.13 -7.85
C GLY A 41 10.07 -12.84 -7.34
N ALA A 42 9.02 -12.16 -6.93
CA ALA A 42 7.80 -12.81 -6.47
C ALA A 42 6.73 -12.83 -7.57
N GLY A 43 6.57 -13.96 -8.27
CA GLY A 43 5.42 -14.21 -9.13
C GLY A 43 5.45 -13.58 -10.53
N ALA A 44 6.63 -13.22 -11.05
CA ALA A 44 6.78 -12.61 -12.39
C ALA A 44 6.15 -13.41 -13.56
N ASN A 45 5.80 -14.67 -13.35
CA ASN A 45 5.23 -15.58 -14.35
C ASN A 45 3.85 -16.14 -13.98
N MET A 46 3.22 -15.70 -12.88
CA MET A 46 1.87 -16.17 -12.53
C MET A 46 0.81 -15.19 -13.02
N ASP A 47 -0.32 -15.74 -13.49
CA ASP A 47 -1.50 -14.95 -13.82
C ASP A 47 -2.05 -14.28 -12.54
N TYR A 48 -2.45 -13.01 -12.66
CA TYR A 48 -3.03 -12.25 -11.55
C TYR A 48 -4.23 -12.96 -10.92
N GLU A 49 -5.11 -13.55 -11.73
CA GLU A 49 -6.27 -14.28 -11.25
C GLU A 49 -5.88 -15.52 -10.43
N GLU A 50 -4.81 -16.21 -10.82
CA GLU A 50 -4.32 -17.36 -10.05
C GLU A 50 -3.76 -16.94 -8.70
N ILE A 51 -3.00 -15.84 -8.65
CA ILE A 51 -2.46 -15.30 -7.41
C ILE A 51 -3.60 -14.87 -6.49
N PHE A 52 -4.58 -14.17 -7.03
CA PHE A 52 -5.75 -13.73 -6.24
C PHE A 52 -6.54 -14.92 -5.70
N ARG A 53 -6.74 -15.97 -6.54
CA ARG A 53 -7.44 -17.18 -6.15
C ARG A 53 -6.69 -18.01 -5.10
N THR A 54 -5.37 -18.09 -5.21
CA THR A 54 -4.52 -18.86 -4.29
C THR A 54 -4.08 -18.07 -3.07
N LYS A 55 -4.29 -16.75 -3.06
CA LYS A 55 -3.78 -15.79 -2.06
C LYS A 55 -2.26 -15.87 -1.87
N LYS A 56 -1.53 -16.32 -2.90
CA LYS A 56 -0.08 -16.44 -2.84
C LYS A 56 0.57 -15.07 -2.63
N GLY A 57 1.34 -14.94 -1.57
CA GLY A 57 1.98 -13.68 -1.18
C GLY A 57 1.08 -12.75 -0.37
N PHE A 58 -0.20 -13.06 -0.19
CA PHE A 58 -1.05 -12.30 0.74
C PHE A 58 -0.53 -12.47 2.16
N THR A 59 -0.76 -11.45 2.97
CA THR A 59 -0.41 -11.48 4.40
C THR A 59 -1.22 -12.54 5.11
N ASP A 60 -0.56 -13.50 5.77
CA ASP A 60 -1.24 -14.54 6.55
C ASP A 60 -1.82 -13.97 7.84
N LEU A 61 -3.03 -14.41 8.23
CA LEU A 61 -3.74 -13.90 9.41
C LEU A 61 -3.02 -14.23 10.72
N GLY A 62 -2.48 -15.44 10.83
CA GLY A 62 -1.76 -15.89 12.03
C GLY A 62 -0.44 -15.15 12.20
N GLU A 63 0.31 -15.02 11.09
CA GLU A 63 1.56 -14.25 11.06
C GLU A 63 1.32 -12.77 11.35
N ALA A 64 0.25 -12.16 10.80
CA ALA A 64 -0.10 -10.77 11.05
C ALA A 64 -0.43 -10.50 12.51
N LYS A 65 -1.19 -11.39 13.15
CA LYS A 65 -1.50 -11.32 14.57
C LYS A 65 -0.23 -11.38 15.42
N GLN A 66 0.59 -12.40 15.20
CA GLN A 66 1.86 -12.57 15.91
C GLN A 66 2.77 -11.36 15.72
N PHE A 67 2.89 -10.88 14.47
CA PHE A 67 3.71 -9.74 14.13
C PHE A 67 3.29 -8.47 14.87
N ALA A 68 2.00 -8.13 14.85
CA ALA A 68 1.49 -6.95 15.55
C ALA A 68 1.67 -7.05 17.08
N GLU A 69 1.41 -8.24 17.65
CA GLU A 69 1.56 -8.48 19.08
C GLU A 69 3.01 -8.40 19.56
N GLU A 70 3.98 -8.89 18.78
CA GLU A 70 5.38 -8.93 19.18
C GLU A 70 6.15 -7.65 18.85
N THR A 71 5.87 -7.02 17.71
CA THR A 71 6.58 -5.80 17.28
C THR A 71 6.06 -4.53 17.92
N LYS A 72 4.75 -4.47 18.24
CA LYS A 72 4.05 -3.27 18.69
C LYS A 72 4.14 -2.12 17.68
N CYS A 73 4.29 -2.41 16.38
CA CYS A 73 4.21 -1.38 15.36
C CYS A 73 2.83 -0.70 15.38
N ASP A 74 2.77 0.58 15.01
CA ASP A 74 1.55 1.37 15.07
C ASP A 74 0.66 1.15 13.84
N TRP A 75 1.29 0.86 12.70
CA TRP A 75 0.61 0.61 11.43
C TRP A 75 1.24 -0.58 10.72
N LEU A 76 0.41 -1.38 10.05
CA LEU A 76 0.86 -2.56 9.32
C LEU A 76 0.48 -2.48 7.84
N SER A 77 1.48 -2.41 6.97
CA SER A 77 1.30 -2.58 5.53
C SER A 77 1.10 -4.06 5.20
N VAL A 78 0.02 -4.33 4.47
CA VAL A 78 -0.44 -5.69 4.16
C VAL A 78 -0.57 -5.94 2.66
N ALA A 79 -0.28 -7.16 2.24
CA ALA A 79 -0.49 -7.63 0.88
C ALA A 79 -1.88 -8.29 0.79
N VAL A 80 -2.79 -7.67 0.01
CA VAL A 80 -4.20 -8.05 -0.08
C VAL A 80 -4.74 -8.00 -1.52
N GLY A 81 -3.86 -8.12 -2.52
CA GLY A 81 -4.20 -8.13 -3.94
C GLY A 81 -3.77 -6.88 -4.72
N SER A 82 -3.24 -5.85 -4.07
CA SER A 82 -2.63 -4.71 -4.76
C SER A 82 -1.35 -5.12 -5.51
N ILE A 83 -1.01 -4.34 -6.53
CA ILE A 83 0.20 -4.55 -7.35
C ILE A 83 1.02 -3.27 -7.36
N HIS A 84 2.31 -3.32 -7.07
CA HIS A 84 3.20 -2.18 -7.25
C HIS A 84 3.29 -1.74 -8.71
N GLY A 85 3.21 -0.43 -8.96
CA GLY A 85 3.12 0.14 -10.31
C GLY A 85 4.42 0.24 -11.10
N ALA A 86 5.53 -0.22 -10.59
CA ALA A 86 6.81 -0.22 -11.30
C ALA A 86 7.13 -1.62 -11.85
N ILE A 87 6.37 -2.05 -12.82
CA ILE A 87 6.74 -3.22 -13.59
C ILE A 87 7.86 -2.82 -14.54
N ALA A 88 8.88 -3.72 -14.66
CA ALA A 88 10.04 -3.62 -15.52
C ALA A 88 9.72 -3.00 -16.90
N GLU A 89 10.68 -2.30 -17.48
CA GLU A 89 10.57 -1.54 -18.74
C GLU A 89 9.90 -2.29 -19.91
N GLY A 90 9.93 -3.62 -19.91
CA GLY A 90 9.33 -4.47 -20.95
C GLY A 90 7.80 -4.56 -20.94
N VAL A 91 7.10 -4.09 -19.90
CA VAL A 91 5.64 -4.23 -19.75
C VAL A 91 4.92 -2.87 -19.75
N ARG A 92 5.62 -1.77 -19.95
CA ARG A 92 5.07 -0.39 -19.95
C ARG A 92 3.94 -0.17 -20.97
N ASN A 93 3.87 -0.99 -22.01
CA ASN A 93 2.88 -0.88 -23.11
C ASN A 93 1.74 -1.91 -23.01
N GLN A 94 1.72 -2.79 -22.03
CA GLN A 94 0.60 -3.71 -21.84
C GLN A 94 -0.43 -3.07 -20.91
N LYS A 95 -1.72 -3.22 -21.25
CA LYS A 95 -2.81 -2.76 -20.38
C LYS A 95 -2.69 -3.51 -19.04
N LYS A 96 -2.32 -2.78 -18.00
CA LYS A 96 -2.22 -3.32 -16.64
C LYS A 96 -3.57 -3.94 -16.27
N PRO A 97 -3.63 -5.19 -15.78
CA PRO A 97 -4.87 -5.73 -15.24
C PRO A 97 -5.36 -4.81 -14.12
N GLU A 98 -6.65 -4.59 -14.07
CA GLU A 98 -7.26 -3.81 -13.00
C GLU A 98 -7.06 -4.56 -11.69
N ALA A 99 -6.25 -4.00 -10.80
CA ALA A 99 -6.00 -4.59 -9.50
C ALA A 99 -7.24 -4.44 -8.62
N ARG A 100 -7.55 -5.46 -7.86
CA ARG A 100 -8.64 -5.48 -6.87
C ARG A 100 -8.11 -5.89 -5.50
N LEU A 101 -8.88 -5.60 -4.46
CA LEU A 101 -8.56 -5.96 -3.09
C LEU A 101 -9.46 -7.09 -2.61
N ASP A 102 -8.93 -7.97 -1.80
CA ASP A 102 -9.71 -8.97 -1.06
C ASP A 102 -10.27 -8.33 0.22
N ILE A 103 -11.50 -7.84 0.12
CA ILE A 103 -12.13 -7.05 1.19
C ILE A 103 -12.39 -7.87 2.46
N GLU A 104 -12.79 -9.14 2.30
CA GLU A 104 -12.99 -10.04 3.44
C GLU A 104 -11.67 -10.28 4.18
N HIS A 105 -10.60 -10.48 3.43
CA HIS A 105 -9.26 -10.68 3.99
C HIS A 105 -8.75 -9.42 4.71
N ILE A 106 -9.02 -8.22 4.19
CA ILE A 106 -8.73 -6.95 4.86
C ILE A 106 -9.46 -6.85 6.20
N ALA A 107 -10.76 -7.17 6.22
CA ALA A 107 -11.57 -7.14 7.44
C ALA A 107 -11.02 -8.12 8.50
N ASP A 108 -10.65 -9.33 8.08
CA ASP A 108 -10.05 -10.33 8.97
C ASP A 108 -8.69 -9.88 9.51
N LEU A 109 -7.80 -9.33 8.65
CA LEU A 109 -6.51 -8.76 9.07
C LEU A 109 -6.71 -7.63 10.08
N SER A 110 -7.61 -6.68 9.81
CA SER A 110 -7.93 -5.59 10.72
C SER A 110 -8.39 -6.10 12.10
N LYS A 111 -9.23 -7.14 12.10
CA LYS A 111 -9.74 -7.75 13.32
C LYS A 111 -8.65 -8.47 14.13
N VAL A 112 -7.78 -9.24 13.47
CA VAL A 112 -6.77 -10.04 14.19
C VAL A 112 -5.58 -9.21 14.67
N THR A 113 -5.22 -8.14 13.95
CA THR A 113 -4.11 -7.26 14.32
C THR A 113 -4.52 -6.20 15.33
N GLY A 114 -5.76 -5.69 15.23
CA GLY A 114 -6.27 -4.61 16.08
C GLY A 114 -5.58 -3.25 15.88
N ILE A 115 -4.77 -3.10 14.81
CA ILE A 115 -4.06 -1.86 14.46
C ILE A 115 -4.45 -1.39 13.06
N PRO A 116 -4.29 -0.08 12.74
CA PRO A 116 -4.56 0.45 11.41
C PRO A 116 -3.75 -0.25 10.31
N LEU A 117 -4.42 -0.61 9.21
CA LEU A 117 -3.76 -1.23 8.07
C LEU A 117 -3.35 -0.20 7.02
N VAL A 118 -2.24 -0.47 6.34
CA VAL A 118 -1.70 0.35 5.26
C VAL A 118 -1.77 -0.42 3.94
N LEU A 119 -2.20 0.26 2.89
CA LEU A 119 -2.23 -0.27 1.53
C LEU A 119 -1.09 0.35 0.71
N HIS A 120 -0.12 -0.45 0.31
CA HIS A 120 0.86 -0.09 -0.69
C HIS A 120 0.34 -0.39 -2.11
N GLY A 121 0.81 0.37 -3.10
CA GLY A 121 0.42 0.14 -4.49
C GLY A 121 -1.02 0.55 -4.84
N GLY A 122 -1.56 1.59 -4.20
CA GLY A 122 -2.92 2.08 -4.39
C GLY A 122 -3.24 2.62 -5.80
N SER A 123 -2.23 2.88 -6.64
CA SER A 123 -2.43 3.34 -8.02
C SER A 123 -3.02 2.25 -8.92
N GLY A 124 -4.11 2.57 -9.64
CA GLY A 124 -4.73 1.66 -10.63
C GLY A 124 -5.64 0.58 -10.03
N ILE A 125 -6.02 0.72 -8.79
CA ILE A 125 -7.08 -0.08 -8.16
C ILE A 125 -8.44 0.57 -8.46
N ASN A 126 -9.46 -0.25 -8.67
CA ASN A 126 -10.85 0.24 -8.80
C ASN A 126 -11.24 1.07 -7.58
N ASN A 127 -11.85 2.24 -7.84
CA ASN A 127 -12.20 3.18 -6.77
C ASN A 127 -13.16 2.59 -5.72
N GLN A 128 -14.11 1.75 -6.14
CA GLN A 128 -15.03 1.10 -5.20
C GLN A 128 -14.27 0.13 -4.28
N CYS A 129 -13.30 -0.65 -4.81
CA CYS A 129 -12.45 -1.50 -3.98
C CYS A 129 -11.65 -0.70 -2.95
N ILE A 130 -11.16 0.50 -3.32
CA ILE A 130 -10.48 1.40 -2.36
C ILE A 130 -11.43 1.82 -1.23
N LEU A 131 -12.64 2.27 -1.58
CA LEU A 131 -13.64 2.70 -0.59
C LEU A 131 -14.06 1.54 0.33
N ASP A 132 -14.24 0.34 -0.24
CA ASP A 132 -14.56 -0.86 0.54
C ASP A 132 -13.40 -1.27 1.45
N GLY A 133 -12.15 -1.15 0.98
CA GLY A 133 -10.95 -1.36 1.79
C GLY A 133 -10.85 -0.38 2.97
N ILE A 134 -11.12 0.91 2.74
CA ILE A 134 -11.17 1.93 3.79
C ILE A 134 -12.24 1.59 4.84
N ALA A 135 -13.42 1.19 4.40
CA ALA A 135 -14.51 0.80 5.29
C ALA A 135 -14.21 -0.46 6.12
N ASN A 136 -13.21 -1.27 5.72
CA ASN A 136 -12.85 -2.54 6.35
C ASN A 136 -11.46 -2.53 7.04
N GLY A 137 -10.83 -1.36 7.23
CA GLY A 137 -9.65 -1.27 8.10
C GLY A 137 -8.40 -0.67 7.44
N ILE A 138 -8.41 -0.35 6.14
CA ILE A 138 -7.33 0.42 5.53
C ILE A 138 -7.42 1.88 5.98
N ALA A 139 -6.43 2.33 6.75
CA ALA A 139 -6.36 3.68 7.30
C ALA A 139 -5.41 4.59 6.51
N LYS A 140 -4.44 4.03 5.79
CA LYS A 140 -3.46 4.76 4.98
C LYS A 140 -3.29 4.10 3.61
N ILE A 141 -3.17 4.90 2.55
CA ILE A 141 -2.95 4.40 1.18
C ILE A 141 -1.79 5.15 0.55
N ASN A 142 -0.80 4.42 0.05
CA ASN A 142 0.34 4.99 -0.67
C ASN A 142 0.05 5.06 -2.17
N VAL A 143 -0.05 6.28 -2.70
CA VAL A 143 -0.28 6.57 -4.13
C VAL A 143 0.93 7.32 -4.68
N GLY A 144 1.78 6.65 -5.44
CA GLY A 144 2.99 7.25 -6.00
C GLY A 144 2.99 7.29 -7.53
N THR A 145 2.80 6.15 -8.17
CA THR A 145 2.93 5.99 -9.64
C THR A 145 2.03 6.95 -10.40
N GLU A 146 0.80 7.09 -10.02
CA GLU A 146 -0.19 7.93 -10.70
C GLU A 146 0.17 9.42 -10.64
N ILE A 147 0.66 9.89 -9.51
CA ILE A 147 1.12 11.26 -9.31
C ILE A 147 2.39 11.52 -10.12
N ARG A 148 3.37 10.64 -10.03
CA ARG A 148 4.63 10.72 -10.76
C ARG A 148 4.42 10.71 -12.28
N GLN A 149 3.60 9.79 -12.79
CA GLN A 149 3.31 9.70 -14.23
C GLN A 149 2.58 10.94 -14.75
N THR A 150 1.74 11.60 -13.95
CA THR A 150 1.10 12.85 -14.31
C THR A 150 2.14 13.95 -14.50
N TYR A 151 3.14 14.04 -13.61
CA TYR A 151 4.24 14.98 -13.75
C TYR A 151 5.06 14.71 -15.02
N GLU A 152 5.53 13.47 -15.18
CA GLU A 152 6.39 13.05 -16.29
C GLU A 152 5.75 13.29 -17.65
N ARG A 153 4.46 12.92 -17.79
CA ARG A 153 3.70 13.14 -19.02
C ARG A 153 3.56 14.61 -19.35
N THR A 154 3.10 15.42 -18.39
CA THR A 154 2.87 16.85 -18.63
C THR A 154 4.17 17.59 -18.93
N LEU A 155 5.26 17.23 -18.23
CA LEU A 155 6.58 17.79 -18.50
C LEU A 155 7.07 17.42 -19.91
N GLY A 156 6.91 16.16 -20.32
CA GLY A 156 7.28 15.68 -21.65
C GLY A 156 6.49 16.35 -22.79
N GLU A 157 5.20 16.60 -22.58
CA GLU A 157 4.32 17.26 -23.57
C GLU A 157 4.55 18.77 -23.67
N THR A 158 4.87 19.44 -22.56
CA THR A 158 4.89 20.90 -22.50
C THR A 158 6.27 21.51 -22.31
N ASN A 159 7.25 20.73 -21.86
CA ASN A 159 8.56 21.17 -21.39
C ASN A 159 8.48 22.34 -20.36
N ASP A 160 7.41 22.35 -19.55
CA ASP A 160 7.07 23.42 -18.60
C ASP A 160 6.84 22.81 -17.20
N VAL A 161 7.75 23.12 -16.28
CA VAL A 161 7.71 22.60 -14.89
C VAL A 161 6.49 23.10 -14.13
N GLU A 162 6.06 24.34 -14.35
CA GLU A 162 4.91 24.90 -13.62
C GLU A 162 3.60 24.25 -14.08
N LYS A 163 3.47 23.94 -15.38
CA LYS A 163 2.33 23.16 -15.87
C LYS A 163 2.34 21.74 -15.30
N ALA A 164 3.52 21.09 -15.21
CA ALA A 164 3.63 19.76 -14.64
C ALA A 164 3.26 19.76 -13.13
N ARG A 165 3.68 20.78 -12.38
CA ARG A 165 3.29 20.95 -10.96
C ARG A 165 1.78 21.18 -10.80
N ALA A 166 1.19 22.02 -11.64
CA ALA A 166 -0.25 22.28 -11.63
C ALA A 166 -1.05 20.99 -11.93
N ALA A 167 -0.59 20.19 -12.89
CA ALA A 167 -1.21 18.90 -13.21
C ALA A 167 -1.15 17.92 -12.03
N VAL A 168 -0.01 17.84 -11.32
CA VAL A 168 0.13 17.04 -10.10
C VAL A 168 -0.83 17.50 -9.01
N TYR A 169 -0.93 18.80 -8.77
CA TYR A 169 -1.88 19.37 -7.81
C TYR A 169 -3.31 18.95 -8.13
N THR A 170 -3.74 19.15 -9.38
CA THR A 170 -5.09 18.79 -9.83
C THR A 170 -5.33 17.29 -9.62
N ARG A 171 -4.39 16.43 -10.04
CA ARG A 171 -4.53 14.98 -9.90
C ARG A 171 -4.59 14.54 -8.44
N THR A 172 -3.78 15.14 -7.57
CA THR A 172 -3.82 14.86 -6.14
C THR A 172 -5.18 15.21 -5.52
N CYS A 173 -5.75 16.37 -5.88
CA CYS A 173 -7.09 16.76 -5.44
C CYS A 173 -8.17 15.76 -5.92
N GLU A 174 -8.08 15.27 -7.16
CA GLU A 174 -9.00 14.25 -7.68
C GLU A 174 -8.93 12.95 -6.89
N ILE A 175 -7.72 12.49 -6.56
CA ILE A 175 -7.50 11.28 -5.75
C ILE A 175 -8.11 11.45 -4.35
N ILE A 176 -7.85 12.57 -3.68
CA ILE A 176 -8.41 12.88 -2.36
C ILE A 176 -9.94 12.82 -2.38
N ARG A 177 -10.57 13.44 -3.41
CA ARG A 177 -12.02 13.41 -3.57
C ARG A 177 -12.54 12.00 -3.84
N SER A 178 -11.87 11.25 -4.72
CA SER A 178 -12.28 9.90 -5.07
C SER A 178 -12.24 8.95 -3.86
N PHE A 179 -11.30 9.15 -2.95
CA PHE A 179 -11.20 8.40 -1.70
C PHE A 179 -12.10 8.92 -0.57
N ARG A 180 -12.81 10.03 -0.79
CA ARG A 180 -13.72 10.68 0.18
C ARG A 180 -13.03 11.04 1.50
N ILE A 181 -11.78 11.48 1.41
CA ILE A 181 -10.95 11.85 2.57
C ILE A 181 -10.76 13.36 2.73
N GLU A 182 -11.57 14.17 2.02
CA GLU A 182 -11.60 15.61 2.17
C GLU A 182 -11.97 15.99 3.62
N GLY A 183 -11.25 16.95 4.17
CA GLY A 183 -11.47 17.41 5.56
C GLY A 183 -10.91 16.48 6.64
N ASN A 184 -10.26 15.38 6.32
CA ASN A 184 -9.65 14.50 7.34
C ASN A 184 -8.54 15.20 8.13
N GLN A 185 -7.89 16.23 7.57
CA GLN A 185 -6.90 17.02 8.29
C GLN A 185 -7.47 17.63 9.57
N GLU A 186 -8.69 18.16 9.54
CA GLU A 186 -9.35 18.74 10.73
C GLU A 186 -9.62 17.69 11.81
N LYS A 187 -9.85 16.43 11.41
CA LYS A 187 -10.07 15.33 12.34
C LYS A 187 -8.78 14.79 12.97
N LEU A 188 -7.66 14.92 12.25
CA LEU A 188 -6.37 14.37 12.67
C LEU A 188 -5.52 15.38 13.45
N CYS A 189 -5.69 16.69 13.16
CA CYS A 189 -4.86 17.77 13.70
C CYS A 189 -5.65 18.75 14.58
N GLY A 190 -6.93 18.51 14.81
CA GLY A 190 -7.85 19.34 15.58
C GLY A 190 -7.71 19.27 17.08
#